data_15f053918c3f8e55b39188bf16ea3c87
#
_entry.id   15f053918c3f8e55b39188bf16ea3c87
#
_cell.length_a   1.000
_cell.length_b   1.000
_cell.length_c   1.000
_cell.angle_alpha   90.00
_cell.angle_beta   90.00
_cell.angle_gamma   90.00
#
_symmetry.space_group_name_H-M   'P 1'
#
loop_
_entity.id
_entity.type
_entity.pdbx_description
1 polymer ?
#
loop_
_entity_poly.entity_id
_entity_poly.type
_entity_poly.pdbx_seq_one_letter_code
_entity_poly.pdbx_strand_id
1 'polypeptide(L)'
;MPSVTLKSENLESEGPILEVHFLIPSELEKKYIEEKKPIPEPVIIKSLIDTGASACVIQKEIPEKLGLEPMGVTKINTPSSKEHECYQYFIRMVIPSHNLIYEGAFIAAPLEGQNISCLIGRDVLKSGILIYIGYANQFTLSLL
;
A
#
# COMPACT_ATOMS: atom_id res chain seq x y z
N MET A 1 6.03 18.39 -5.34
CA MET A 1 6.14 16.99 -4.88
C MET A 1 5.47 16.85 -3.52
N PRO A 2 4.32 16.19 -3.44
CA PRO A 2 3.63 16.04 -2.15
C PRO A 2 4.46 15.21 -1.17
N SER A 3 4.44 15.59 0.08
CA SER A 3 5.26 14.98 1.12
C SER A 3 4.50 14.83 2.43
N VAL A 4 4.81 13.79 3.17
CA VAL A 4 4.32 13.60 4.54
C VAL A 4 5.51 13.37 5.46
N THR A 5 5.53 14.08 6.60
CA THR A 5 6.51 13.88 7.65
C THR A 5 5.79 13.43 8.91
N LEU A 6 6.19 12.31 9.45
CA LEU A 6 5.54 11.69 10.61
C LEU A 6 6.57 11.38 11.69
N LYS A 7 6.14 11.49 12.95
CA LYS A 7 6.89 11.03 14.11
C LYS A 7 6.32 9.70 14.58
N SER A 8 7.21 8.80 15.00
CA SER A 8 6.82 7.55 15.62
C SER A 8 7.78 7.23 16.76
N GLU A 9 7.29 7.13 17.98
CA GLU A 9 8.12 6.78 19.13
C GLU A 9 8.71 5.37 19.01
N ASN A 10 8.10 4.53 18.18
CA ASN A 10 8.53 3.15 17.97
C ASN A 10 9.22 2.95 16.61
N LEU A 11 9.83 4.01 16.07
CA LEU A 11 10.42 3.96 14.72
C LEU A 11 11.50 2.88 14.61
N GLU A 12 12.37 2.73 15.62
CA GLU A 12 13.41 1.71 15.60
C GLU A 12 12.83 0.28 15.62
N SER A 13 11.83 0.03 16.47
CA SER A 13 11.29 -1.32 16.65
C SER A 13 10.26 -1.71 15.59
N GLU A 14 9.47 -0.77 15.10
CA GLU A 14 8.36 -1.04 14.18
C GLU A 14 8.59 -0.56 12.75
N GLY A 15 9.56 0.35 12.56
CA GLY A 15 9.80 0.96 11.26
C GLY A 15 8.84 2.10 10.93
N PRO A 16 8.95 2.65 9.69
CA PRO A 16 8.12 3.77 9.27
C PRO A 16 6.72 3.31 8.86
N ILE A 17 5.80 3.39 9.81
CA ILE A 17 4.40 3.00 9.63
C ILE A 17 3.55 4.24 9.44
N LEU A 18 2.64 4.20 8.48
CA LEU A 18 1.68 5.27 8.25
C LEU A 18 0.32 4.71 7.86
N GLU A 19 -0.71 5.50 8.15
CA GLU A 19 -2.07 5.17 7.76
C GLU A 19 -2.29 5.53 6.30
N VAL A 20 -2.86 4.60 5.54
CA VAL A 20 -3.22 4.82 4.14
C VAL A 20 -4.66 4.38 3.89
N HIS A 21 -5.26 4.95 2.84
CA HIS A 21 -6.60 4.59 2.39
C HIS A 21 -6.50 3.89 1.05
N PHE A 22 -7.13 2.73 0.94
CA PHE A 22 -7.26 2.04 -0.34
C PHE A 22 -8.64 2.26 -0.93
N LEU A 23 -8.67 2.58 -2.22
CA LEU A 23 -9.88 2.86 -2.97
C LEU A 23 -9.83 2.11 -4.30
N ILE A 24 -10.99 2.00 -4.94
CA ILE A 24 -11.02 1.47 -6.31
C ILE A 24 -10.25 2.41 -7.23
N PRO A 25 -9.67 1.88 -8.33
CA PRO A 25 -8.96 2.73 -9.30
C PRO A 25 -9.84 3.82 -9.87
N SER A 26 -9.22 4.94 -10.23
CA SER A 26 -9.95 6.12 -10.73
C SER A 26 -10.80 5.83 -11.97
N GLU A 27 -10.33 4.99 -12.89
CA GLU A 27 -11.10 4.62 -14.07
C GLU A 27 -12.33 3.78 -13.71
N LEU A 28 -12.21 2.88 -12.74
CA LEU A 28 -13.34 2.09 -12.26
C LEU A 28 -14.35 2.97 -11.52
N GLU A 29 -13.87 3.94 -10.75
CA GLU A 29 -14.74 4.91 -10.07
C GLU A 29 -15.58 5.70 -11.08
N LYS A 30 -14.97 6.18 -12.16
CA LYS A 30 -15.69 6.86 -13.24
C LYS A 30 -16.80 6.00 -13.83
N LYS A 31 -16.47 4.72 -14.07
CA LYS A 31 -17.45 3.76 -14.62
C LYS A 31 -18.62 3.56 -13.66
N TYR A 32 -18.36 3.43 -12.36
CA TYR A 32 -19.41 3.29 -11.35
C TYR A 32 -20.30 4.52 -11.30
N ILE A 33 -19.73 5.71 -11.39
CA ILE A 33 -20.49 6.97 -11.42
C ILE A 33 -21.41 7.00 -12.65
N GLU A 34 -20.90 6.66 -13.83
CA GLU A 34 -21.68 6.62 -15.07
C GLU A 34 -22.82 5.60 -15.00
N GLU A 35 -22.57 4.45 -14.38
CA GLU A 35 -23.57 3.38 -14.23
C GLU A 35 -24.48 3.57 -13.02
N LYS A 36 -24.27 4.64 -12.25
CA LYS A 36 -25.02 4.94 -11.02
C LYS A 36 -24.90 3.79 -9.99
N LYS A 37 -23.74 3.15 -9.95
CA LYS A 37 -23.43 2.14 -8.94
C LYS A 37 -22.82 2.79 -7.70
N PRO A 38 -23.09 2.24 -6.50
CA PRO A 38 -22.47 2.77 -5.29
C PRO A 38 -20.97 2.52 -5.31
N ILE A 39 -20.20 3.52 -4.87
CA ILE A 39 -18.74 3.42 -4.76
C ILE A 39 -18.41 2.81 -3.40
N PRO A 40 -17.58 1.75 -3.35
CA PRO A 40 -17.19 1.16 -2.08
C PRO A 40 -16.47 2.16 -1.17
N GLU A 41 -16.70 2.04 0.14
CA GLU A 41 -16.01 2.83 1.13
C GLU A 41 -14.50 2.59 1.07
N PRO A 42 -13.67 3.61 1.31
CA PRO A 42 -12.23 3.41 1.44
C PRO A 42 -11.89 2.43 2.56
N VAL A 43 -10.87 1.60 2.34
CA VAL A 43 -10.35 0.71 3.38
C VAL A 43 -9.15 1.39 4.02
N ILE A 44 -9.25 1.71 5.31
CA ILE A 44 -8.22 2.44 6.06
C ILE A 44 -7.36 1.42 6.81
N ILE A 45 -6.06 1.44 6.55
CA ILE A 45 -5.13 0.46 7.13
C ILE A 45 -3.80 1.10 7.50
N LYS A 46 -3.01 0.36 8.27
CA LYS A 46 -1.62 0.70 8.56
C LYS A 46 -0.68 0.01 7.58
N SER A 47 0.22 0.78 7.00
CA SER A 47 1.23 0.31 6.05
C SER A 47 2.62 0.53 6.60
N LEU A 48 3.53 -0.40 6.29
CA LEU A 48 4.94 -0.24 6.56
C LEU A 48 5.66 0.11 5.27
N ILE A 49 6.47 1.17 5.30
CA ILE A 49 7.40 1.45 4.20
C ILE A 49 8.57 0.49 4.34
N ASP A 50 8.70 -0.43 3.39
CA ASP A 50 9.67 -1.53 3.44
C ASP A 50 10.63 -1.47 2.26
N THR A 51 11.83 -0.92 2.50
CA THR A 51 12.87 -0.85 1.46
C THR A 51 13.41 -2.22 1.09
N GLY A 52 13.14 -3.25 1.90
CA GLY A 52 13.50 -4.64 1.62
C GLY A 52 12.54 -5.35 0.68
N ALA A 53 11.34 -4.79 0.46
CA ALA A 53 10.37 -5.38 -0.45
C ALA A 53 10.51 -4.79 -1.85
N SER A 54 10.58 -5.66 -2.87
CA SER A 54 10.67 -5.20 -4.26
C SER A 54 9.33 -4.70 -4.80
N ALA A 55 8.24 -5.21 -4.24
CA ALA A 55 6.88 -4.87 -4.67
C ALA A 55 5.99 -4.63 -3.46
N CYS A 56 4.94 -3.86 -3.66
CA CYS A 56 3.93 -3.63 -2.64
C CYS A 56 3.07 -4.87 -2.42
N VAL A 57 2.80 -5.17 -1.16
CA VAL A 57 2.00 -6.32 -0.73
C VAL A 57 0.85 -5.85 0.15
N ILE A 58 -0.33 -6.41 -0.06
CA ILE A 58 -1.53 -6.12 0.75
C ILE A 58 -2.18 -7.41 1.21
N GLN A 59 -2.91 -7.35 2.32
CA GLN A 59 -3.77 -8.44 2.75
C GLN A 59 -4.91 -8.59 1.73
N LYS A 60 -5.26 -9.83 1.42
CA LYS A 60 -6.28 -10.14 0.41
C LYS A 60 -7.67 -9.56 0.73
N GLU A 61 -7.96 -9.34 2.00
CA GLU A 61 -9.23 -8.78 2.45
C GLU A 61 -9.46 -7.36 1.92
N ILE A 62 -8.37 -6.62 1.62
CA ILE A 62 -8.46 -5.24 1.13
C ILE A 62 -9.12 -5.17 -0.26
N PRO A 63 -8.58 -5.83 -1.29
CA PRO A 63 -9.25 -5.82 -2.60
C PRO A 63 -10.62 -6.52 -2.57
N GLU A 64 -10.80 -7.52 -1.71
CA GLU A 64 -12.11 -8.19 -1.55
C GLU A 64 -13.17 -7.23 -1.04
N LYS A 65 -12.85 -6.42 -0.03
CA LYS A 65 -13.78 -5.40 0.50
C LYS A 65 -14.14 -4.34 -0.53
N LEU A 66 -13.24 -4.07 -1.47
CA LEU A 66 -13.47 -3.12 -2.54
C LEU A 66 -14.16 -3.76 -3.75
N GLY A 67 -14.39 -5.07 -3.73
CA GLY A 67 -15.04 -5.78 -4.83
C GLY A 67 -14.20 -5.83 -6.09
N LEU A 68 -12.87 -5.78 -5.96
CA LEU A 68 -11.96 -5.77 -7.11
C LEU A 68 -11.69 -7.18 -7.63
N GLU A 69 -11.59 -7.28 -8.96
CA GLU A 69 -11.13 -8.48 -9.62
C GLU A 69 -9.62 -8.47 -9.79
N PRO A 70 -8.94 -9.62 -9.69
CA PRO A 70 -7.51 -9.69 -9.94
C PRO A 70 -7.16 -9.27 -11.37
N MET A 71 -6.06 -8.54 -11.52
CA MET A 71 -5.51 -8.20 -12.83
C MET A 71 -4.57 -9.28 -13.37
N GLY A 72 -4.08 -10.16 -12.49
CA GLY A 72 -3.15 -11.20 -12.87
C GLY A 72 -2.71 -12.02 -11.69
N VAL A 73 -1.77 -12.93 -11.96
CA VAL A 73 -1.16 -13.82 -10.97
C VAL A 73 0.35 -13.65 -11.05
N THR A 74 1.01 -13.60 -9.92
CA THR A 74 2.46 -13.56 -9.84
C THR A 74 2.94 -14.60 -8.84
N LYS A 75 4.23 -14.94 -8.92
CA LYS A 75 4.86 -15.84 -7.96
C LYS A 75 5.79 -15.05 -7.06
N ILE A 76 5.72 -15.30 -5.78
CA ILE A 76 6.63 -14.71 -4.81
C ILE A 76 7.34 -15.83 -4.04
N ASN A 77 8.56 -15.51 -3.60
CA ASN A 77 9.31 -16.38 -2.70
C ASN A 77 9.12 -15.89 -1.27
N THR A 78 8.75 -16.78 -0.38
CA THR A 78 8.65 -16.49 1.04
C THR A 78 9.66 -17.35 1.81
N PRO A 79 10.03 -16.95 3.04
CA PRO A 79 10.94 -17.75 3.85
C PRO A 79 10.45 -19.19 4.10
N SER A 80 9.12 -19.40 4.10
CA SER A 80 8.51 -20.69 4.41
C SER A 80 8.12 -21.51 3.19
N SER A 81 8.04 -20.90 2.00
CA SER A 81 7.71 -21.61 0.77
C SER A 81 8.33 -20.96 -0.44
N LYS A 82 8.72 -21.78 -1.42
CA LYS A 82 9.22 -21.32 -2.70
C LYS A 82 8.06 -21.20 -3.66
N GLU A 83 8.05 -20.15 -4.48
CA GLU A 83 7.09 -19.94 -5.57
C GLU A 83 5.62 -20.02 -5.16
N HIS A 84 5.25 -19.24 -4.17
CA HIS A 84 3.84 -19.09 -3.81
C HIS A 84 3.12 -18.20 -4.83
N GLU A 85 2.04 -18.72 -5.43
CA GLU A 85 1.24 -17.95 -6.37
C GLU A 85 0.33 -16.98 -5.63
N CYS A 86 0.34 -15.73 -6.06
CA CYS A 86 -0.48 -14.68 -5.49
C CYS A 86 -1.18 -13.88 -6.58
N TYR A 87 -2.40 -13.42 -6.28
CA TYR A 87 -3.10 -12.52 -7.18
C TYR A 87 -2.53 -11.11 -7.09
N GLN A 88 -2.58 -10.41 -8.21
CA GLN A 88 -2.27 -8.99 -8.27
C GLN A 88 -3.55 -8.20 -8.53
N TYR A 89 -3.64 -7.05 -7.89
CA TYR A 89 -4.77 -6.14 -8.04
C TYR A 89 -4.27 -4.75 -8.39
N PHE A 90 -4.96 -4.10 -9.31
CA PHE A 90 -4.73 -2.69 -9.59
C PHE A 90 -5.62 -1.89 -8.63
N ILE A 91 -5.02 -1.03 -7.81
CA ILE A 91 -5.70 -0.38 -6.71
C ILE A 91 -5.12 1.02 -6.47
N ARG A 92 -5.93 1.91 -5.93
CA ARG A 92 -5.49 3.27 -5.60
C ARG A 92 -5.21 3.38 -4.11
N MET A 93 -4.01 3.83 -3.79
CA MET A 93 -3.57 4.09 -2.42
C MET A 93 -3.45 5.60 -2.22
N VAL A 94 -4.02 6.12 -1.15
CA VAL A 94 -4.06 7.56 -0.88
C VAL A 94 -3.67 7.84 0.57
N ILE A 95 -2.90 8.90 0.75
CA ILE A 95 -2.71 9.53 2.06
C ILE A 95 -3.43 10.88 1.98
N PRO A 96 -4.71 10.95 2.42
CA PRO A 96 -5.58 12.09 2.11
C PRO A 96 -5.10 13.43 2.62
N SER A 97 -4.53 13.45 3.83
CA SER A 97 -4.08 14.69 4.47
C SER A 97 -2.95 15.40 3.72
N HIS A 98 -2.24 14.69 2.85
CA HIS A 98 -1.05 15.19 2.18
C HIS A 98 -1.09 15.04 0.66
N ASN A 99 -2.21 14.61 0.12
CA ASN A 99 -2.42 14.41 -1.33
C ASN A 99 -1.38 13.49 -1.99
N LEU A 100 -0.88 12.50 -1.27
CA LEU A 100 -0.05 11.45 -1.85
C LEU A 100 -0.97 10.38 -2.42
N ILE A 101 -0.87 10.15 -3.72
CA ILE A 101 -1.71 9.20 -4.45
C ILE A 101 -0.81 8.30 -5.29
N TYR A 102 -1.06 7.00 -5.19
CA TYR A 102 -0.40 6.01 -6.03
C TYR A 102 -1.43 5.02 -6.55
N GLU A 103 -1.48 4.82 -7.86
CA GLU A 103 -2.28 3.77 -8.49
C GLU A 103 -1.35 2.78 -9.14
N GLY A 104 -1.53 1.50 -8.85
CA GLY A 104 -0.66 0.48 -9.42
C GLY A 104 -1.02 -0.92 -8.96
N ALA A 105 -0.17 -1.87 -9.33
CA ALA A 105 -0.35 -3.26 -8.99
C ALA A 105 0.15 -3.55 -7.57
N PHE A 106 -0.69 -4.20 -6.79
CA PHE A 106 -0.35 -4.69 -5.45
C PHE A 106 -0.52 -6.20 -5.42
N ILE A 107 0.41 -6.89 -4.78
CA ILE A 107 0.36 -8.34 -4.62
C ILE A 107 -0.43 -8.65 -3.36
N ALA A 108 -1.47 -9.49 -3.48
CA ALA A 108 -2.24 -9.93 -2.33
C ALA A 108 -1.57 -11.19 -1.74
N ALA A 109 -1.05 -11.06 -0.53
CA ALA A 109 -0.37 -12.15 0.16
C ALA A 109 -0.60 -12.04 1.67
N PRO A 110 -0.50 -13.15 2.42
CA PRO A 110 -0.62 -13.08 3.87
C PRO A 110 0.55 -12.29 4.48
N LEU A 111 0.22 -11.40 5.42
CA LEU A 111 1.20 -10.66 6.22
C LEU A 111 1.07 -11.11 7.68
N GLU A 112 1.38 -12.39 7.91
CA GLU A 112 1.20 -13.02 9.20
C GLU A 112 2.15 -12.47 10.27
N GLY A 113 1.65 -12.38 11.51
CA GLY A 113 2.45 -11.97 12.66
C GLY A 113 2.77 -10.50 12.74
N GLN A 114 2.14 -9.66 11.93
CA GLN A 114 2.39 -8.23 11.91
C GLN A 114 1.08 -7.44 12.08
N ASN A 115 1.18 -6.29 12.75
CA ASN A 115 0.05 -5.38 12.94
C ASN A 115 -0.15 -4.44 11.75
N ILE A 116 0.39 -4.80 10.61
CA ILE A 116 0.29 -4.04 9.37
C ILE A 116 -0.43 -4.86 8.31
N SER A 117 -1.13 -4.18 7.44
CA SER A 117 -1.90 -4.82 6.37
C SER A 117 -1.36 -4.53 4.98
N CYS A 118 -0.26 -3.80 4.90
CA CYS A 118 0.37 -3.45 3.63
C CYS A 118 1.86 -3.20 3.81
N LEU A 119 2.64 -3.64 2.82
CA LEU A 119 4.04 -3.25 2.65
C LEU A 119 4.14 -2.34 1.43
N ILE A 120 4.70 -1.15 1.63
CA ILE A 120 5.00 -0.23 0.52
C ILE A 120 6.43 -0.51 0.08
N GLY A 121 6.58 -1.11 -1.08
CA GLY A 121 7.86 -1.57 -1.58
C GLY A 121 8.57 -0.58 -2.49
N ARG A 122 9.69 -1.03 -3.05
CA ARG A 122 10.53 -0.20 -3.91
C ARG A 122 9.90 0.16 -5.24
N ASP A 123 8.86 -0.54 -5.66
CA ASP A 123 8.09 -0.19 -6.85
C ASP A 123 7.38 1.18 -6.71
N VAL A 124 6.93 1.51 -5.51
CA VAL A 124 6.43 2.86 -5.20
C VAL A 124 7.59 3.80 -4.94
N LEU A 125 8.56 3.36 -4.14
CA LEU A 125 9.68 4.21 -3.71
C LEU A 125 10.59 4.65 -4.85
N LYS A 126 10.61 3.94 -5.97
CA LYS A 126 11.38 4.38 -7.16
C LYS A 126 10.94 5.73 -7.70
N SER A 127 9.72 6.16 -7.37
CA SER A 127 9.15 7.43 -7.81
C SER A 127 9.18 8.49 -6.71
N GLY A 128 9.93 8.26 -5.65
CA GLY A 128 9.87 9.14 -4.50
C GLY A 128 11.18 9.28 -3.74
N ILE A 129 11.05 9.89 -2.58
CA ILE A 129 12.16 10.11 -1.65
C ILE A 129 11.69 9.63 -0.27
N LEU A 130 12.51 8.82 0.36
CA LEU A 130 12.31 8.44 1.75
C LEU A 130 13.47 8.97 2.57
N ILE A 131 13.17 9.77 3.61
CA ILE A 131 14.16 10.27 4.56
C ILE A 131 13.84 9.67 5.91
N TYR A 132 14.78 8.92 6.45
CA TYR A 132 14.66 8.27 7.75
C TYR A 132 15.59 8.97 8.73
N ILE A 133 15.01 9.66 9.75
CA ILE A 133 15.77 10.40 10.75
C ILE A 133 15.61 9.67 12.08
N GLY A 134 16.44 8.66 12.30
CA GLY A 134 16.29 7.76 13.46
C GLY A 134 16.42 8.45 14.80
N TYR A 135 17.38 9.36 14.95
CA TYR A 135 17.58 10.08 16.21
C TYR A 135 16.40 10.98 16.60
N ALA A 136 15.61 11.39 15.61
CA ALA A 136 14.43 12.25 15.84
C ALA A 136 13.11 11.46 15.86
N ASN A 137 13.17 10.14 15.68
CA ASN A 137 11.97 9.28 15.54
C ASN A 137 11.02 9.80 14.46
N GLN A 138 11.56 10.14 13.33
CA GLN A 138 10.85 10.86 12.29
C GLN A 138 11.22 10.33 10.91
N PHE A 139 10.24 10.31 10.01
CA PHE A 139 10.51 9.98 8.60
C PHE A 139 9.67 10.86 7.68
N THR A 140 10.16 11.04 6.47
CA THR A 140 9.46 11.79 5.43
C THR A 140 9.36 10.92 4.18
N LEU A 141 8.16 10.86 3.62
CA LEU A 141 7.90 10.22 2.32
C LEU A 141 7.40 11.29 1.36
N SER A 142 8.05 11.40 0.20
CA SER A 142 7.63 12.27 -0.90
C SER A 142 7.40 11.40 -2.13
N LEU A 143 6.31 11.64 -2.85
CA LEU A 143 6.01 10.93 -4.10
C LEU A 143 5.78 11.93 -5.23
N LEU A 144 6.21 11.56 -6.42
CA LEU A 144 5.95 12.33 -7.63
C LEU A 144 4.49 12.27 -8.02
#